data_0ab6b9491375430a16aa672a561d254f
#
_entry.id   0ab6b9491375430a16aa672a561d254f
#
_cell.length_a   1.000
_cell.length_b   1.000
_cell.length_c   1.000
_cell.angle_alpha   90.00
_cell.angle_beta   90.00
_cell.angle_gamma   90.00
#
_symmetry.space_group_name_H-M   'P 1'
#
loop_
_entity.id
_entity.type
_entity.pdbx_description
1 polymer ?
#
loop_
_entity_poly.entity_id
_entity_poly.type
_entity_poly.pdbx_seq_one_letter_code
_entity_poly.pdbx_strand_id
1 'polypeptide(L)'
;TEVTTAGDYTVNFKKNPAMTNPELSKLGMRVRIALNKGDIERPTGTAFSGEVEDLEVELTYPPKGEKKESTGIRDQRQTATLHFTPQGIAQNTENQKVAIDTTKAPIVLDARGNELTADAAGWYNTAEGRYKVTANGADVDVVYEPKAGFIGTAQGINIRRFDTNGASTDWIAKNQAEAVINDQLNTMDGRYVPTVLNVPKYETTDAQGLTQEKTPVFNDGDAGKTPA
;
A
#
# COMPACT_ATOMS: atom_id res chain seq x y z
N THR A 1 1.82 24.94 25.74
CA THR A 1 3.11 24.60 26.39
C THR A 1 3.68 25.84 27.00
N GLU A 2 4.03 25.82 28.27
CA GLU A 2 4.74 26.89 28.95
C GLU A 2 6.23 26.68 28.75
N VAL A 3 6.93 27.75 28.34
CA VAL A 3 8.36 27.75 28.08
C VAL A 3 9.01 28.66 29.14
N THR A 4 9.86 28.06 29.97
CA THR A 4 10.48 28.77 31.12
C THR A 4 11.95 29.11 30.90
N THR A 5 12.59 28.55 29.89
CA THR A 5 14.00 28.75 29.53
C THR A 5 14.17 28.97 28.05
N ALA A 6 15.21 29.69 27.62
CA ALA A 6 15.57 29.75 26.21
C ALA A 6 16.11 28.41 25.71
N GLY A 7 15.74 28.01 24.52
CA GLY A 7 16.19 26.74 23.89
C GLY A 7 15.29 26.33 22.72
N ASP A 8 15.63 25.20 22.10
CA ASP A 8 14.85 24.61 21.05
C ASP A 8 13.73 23.75 21.63
N TYR A 9 12.51 23.93 21.13
CA TYR A 9 11.34 23.22 21.59
C TYR A 9 10.70 22.45 20.44
N THR A 10 10.48 21.16 20.64
CA THR A 10 9.74 20.33 19.69
C THR A 10 8.26 20.33 20.04
N VAL A 11 7.42 20.80 19.12
CA VAL A 11 5.96 20.73 19.24
C VAL A 11 5.39 19.76 18.21
N ASN A 12 4.71 18.74 18.70
CA ASN A 12 4.09 17.74 17.84
C ASN A 12 2.64 18.13 17.54
N PHE A 13 2.33 18.28 16.27
CA PHE A 13 0.97 18.53 15.79
C PHE A 13 0.40 17.25 15.18
N LYS A 14 -0.85 16.93 15.50
CA LYS A 14 -1.58 15.90 14.79
C LYS A 14 -2.39 16.56 13.67
N LYS A 15 -2.18 16.09 12.44
CA LYS A 15 -3.02 16.47 11.32
C LYS A 15 -4.47 16.08 11.63
N ASN A 16 -5.42 17.01 11.36
CA ASN A 16 -6.83 16.68 11.45
C ASN A 16 -7.17 15.52 10.50
N PRO A 17 -7.71 14.39 11.00
CA PRO A 17 -8.07 13.25 10.13
C PRO A 17 -9.05 13.62 9.02
N ALA A 18 -9.83 14.69 9.17
CA ALA A 18 -10.74 15.18 8.13
C ALA A 18 -10.03 15.82 6.94
N MET A 19 -8.76 16.17 7.05
CA MET A 19 -7.94 16.72 5.95
C MET A 19 -7.44 15.60 5.06
N THR A 20 -8.27 15.17 4.13
CA THR A 20 -7.99 14.04 3.23
C THR A 20 -7.74 14.46 1.78
N ASN A 21 -7.74 15.75 1.47
CA ASN A 21 -7.50 16.22 0.11
C ASN A 21 -5.99 16.18 -0.19
N PRO A 22 -5.50 15.26 -1.03
CA PRO A 22 -4.09 15.15 -1.40
C PRO A 22 -3.61 16.32 -2.27
N GLU A 23 -4.53 17.14 -2.79
CA GLU A 23 -4.18 18.35 -3.55
C GLU A 23 -3.80 19.52 -2.63
N LEU A 24 -4.13 19.45 -1.34
CA LEU A 24 -3.66 20.39 -0.34
C LEU A 24 -2.21 20.08 0.03
N SER A 25 -1.28 20.75 -0.63
CA SER A 25 0.14 20.57 -0.41
C SER A 25 0.71 21.41 0.72
N LYS A 26 0.01 22.46 1.12
CA LYS A 26 0.48 23.45 2.09
C LYS A 26 -0.62 23.87 3.05
N LEU A 27 -0.24 24.13 4.29
CA LEU A 27 -1.08 24.70 5.34
C LEU A 27 -0.41 25.91 5.95
N GLY A 28 -1.20 26.98 6.16
CA GLY A 28 -0.79 28.07 7.04
C GLY A 28 -0.77 27.59 8.49
N MET A 29 0.34 27.80 9.18
CA MET A 29 0.49 27.57 10.61
C MET A 29 0.84 28.91 11.28
N ARG A 30 0.10 29.24 12.33
CA ARG A 30 0.41 30.43 13.16
C ARG A 30 0.95 29.98 14.51
N VAL A 31 2.12 30.44 14.85
CA VAL A 31 2.73 30.26 16.17
C VAL A 31 2.63 31.61 16.92
N ARG A 32 2.16 31.57 18.16
CA ARG A 32 2.07 32.74 19.02
C ARG A 32 2.78 32.45 20.34
N ILE A 33 3.66 33.35 20.73
CA ILE A 33 4.37 33.31 22.01
C ILE A 33 4.06 34.59 22.73
N ALA A 34 3.68 34.51 23.99
CA ALA A 34 3.45 35.69 24.83
C ALA A 34 3.83 35.40 26.29
N LEU A 35 4.09 36.49 27.05
CA LEU A 35 4.37 36.40 28.47
C LEU A 35 3.13 35.97 29.28
N ASN A 36 1.94 36.39 28.83
CA ASN A 36 0.70 36.08 29.51
C ASN A 36 -0.13 35.09 28.69
N LYS A 37 -0.64 34.03 29.32
CA LYS A 37 -1.49 33.03 28.69
C LYS A 37 -2.72 33.63 28.00
N GLY A 38 -3.36 34.63 28.61
CA GLY A 38 -4.53 35.29 28.04
C GLY A 38 -4.30 35.94 26.67
N ASP A 39 -3.06 36.33 26.37
CA ASP A 39 -2.69 36.94 25.08
C ASP A 39 -2.67 35.94 23.92
N ILE A 40 -2.63 34.63 24.21
CA ILE A 40 -2.51 33.54 23.20
C ILE A 40 -3.67 32.54 23.25
N GLU A 41 -4.70 32.75 24.06
CA GLU A 41 -5.85 31.86 24.16
C GLU A 41 -6.69 31.78 22.87
N ARG A 42 -6.62 32.81 22.04
CA ARG A 42 -7.30 32.87 20.75
C ARG A 42 -6.30 32.84 19.61
N PRO A 43 -6.63 32.19 18.48
CA PRO A 43 -5.75 32.16 17.34
C PRO A 43 -5.56 33.51 16.65
N THR A 44 -6.43 34.45 16.92
CA THR A 44 -6.43 35.83 16.37
C THR A 44 -6.56 36.85 17.48
N GLY A 45 -6.27 38.13 17.18
CA GLY A 45 -6.34 39.26 18.12
C GLY A 45 -4.97 39.77 18.51
N THR A 46 -4.95 40.93 19.17
CA THR A 46 -3.71 41.59 19.61
C THR A 46 -3.16 40.89 20.84
N ALA A 47 -1.87 40.58 20.83
CA ALA A 47 -1.11 40.24 22.04
C ALA A 47 -0.39 41.51 22.51
N PHE A 48 -0.46 41.78 23.81
CA PHE A 48 0.22 42.92 24.37
C PHE A 48 1.71 42.68 24.62
N SER A 49 2.11 41.42 24.56
CA SER A 49 3.50 41.00 24.68
C SER A 49 3.73 39.76 23.83
N GLY A 50 4.92 39.60 23.28
CA GLY A 50 5.33 38.42 22.57
C GLY A 50 5.42 38.58 21.05
N GLU A 51 5.39 37.48 20.34
CA GLU A 51 5.63 37.37 18.92
C GLU A 51 4.58 36.48 18.23
N VAL A 52 4.29 36.77 16.97
CA VAL A 52 3.40 35.97 16.11
C VAL A 52 4.13 35.70 14.86
N GLU A 53 4.31 34.39 14.57
CA GLU A 53 4.92 33.91 13.35
C GLU A 53 3.88 33.18 12.53
N ASP A 54 3.75 33.53 11.24
CA ASP A 54 2.97 32.82 10.25
C ASP A 54 3.91 32.04 9.37
N LEU A 55 3.74 30.74 9.39
CA LEU A 55 4.58 29.77 8.69
C LEU A 55 3.74 28.99 7.67
N GLU A 56 4.37 28.55 6.61
CA GLU A 56 3.81 27.59 5.69
C GLU A 56 4.37 26.22 5.99
N VAL A 57 3.49 25.23 6.16
CA VAL A 57 3.86 23.84 6.42
C VAL A 57 3.50 22.99 5.21
N GLU A 58 4.46 22.30 4.65
CA GLU A 58 4.24 21.35 3.57
C GLU A 58 3.57 20.08 4.09
N LEU A 59 2.56 19.61 3.38
CA LEU A 59 1.86 18.37 3.69
C LEU A 59 2.36 17.25 2.78
N THR A 60 2.72 16.14 3.40
CA THR A 60 3.01 14.89 2.69
C THR A 60 1.85 13.93 2.82
N TYR A 61 1.57 13.21 1.77
CA TYR A 61 0.57 12.16 1.72
C TYR A 61 1.25 10.85 1.33
N PRO A 62 0.95 9.74 2.01
CA PRO A 62 1.50 8.46 1.64
C PRO A 62 1.02 8.04 0.25
N PRO A 63 1.83 7.29 -0.49
CA PRO A 63 1.39 6.69 -1.73
C PRO A 63 0.31 5.63 -1.46
N LYS A 64 -0.44 5.27 -2.49
CA LYS A 64 -1.50 4.28 -2.43
C LYS A 64 -1.22 3.13 -3.39
N GLY A 65 -1.21 1.91 -2.87
CA GLY A 65 -1.13 0.69 -3.65
C GLY A 65 -2.50 0.19 -4.11
N GLU A 66 -2.51 -0.48 -5.26
CA GLU A 66 -3.68 -1.12 -5.82
C GLU A 66 -3.99 -2.43 -5.09
N LYS A 67 -5.28 -2.80 -5.05
CA LYS A 67 -5.73 -4.15 -4.68
C LYS A 67 -6.01 -4.93 -5.95
N LYS A 68 -5.38 -6.10 -6.09
CA LYS A 68 -5.49 -6.97 -7.24
C LYS A 68 -5.87 -8.37 -6.83
N GLU A 69 -6.72 -8.98 -7.61
CA GLU A 69 -7.10 -10.38 -7.49
C GLU A 69 -6.79 -11.11 -8.79
N SER A 70 -6.56 -12.41 -8.73
CA SER A 70 -6.47 -13.25 -9.90
C SER A 70 -7.16 -14.59 -9.65
N THR A 71 -7.59 -15.23 -10.72
CA THR A 71 -8.17 -16.56 -10.69
C THR A 71 -7.42 -17.45 -11.65
N GLY A 72 -6.98 -18.59 -11.19
CA GLY A 72 -6.29 -19.59 -11.99
C GLY A 72 -6.70 -21.00 -11.60
N ILE A 73 -6.13 -21.99 -12.28
CA ILE A 73 -6.40 -23.39 -11.99
C ILE A 73 -5.28 -24.00 -11.16
N ARG A 74 -5.59 -25.10 -10.48
CA ARG A 74 -4.67 -25.86 -9.64
C ARG A 74 -3.34 -26.14 -10.37
N ASP A 75 -2.24 -25.98 -9.61
CA ASP A 75 -0.86 -26.25 -10.04
C ASP A 75 -0.34 -25.34 -11.18
N GLN A 76 -1.06 -24.27 -11.52
CA GLN A 76 -0.62 -23.25 -12.47
C GLN A 76 -0.24 -21.94 -11.80
N ARG A 77 0.81 -21.29 -12.33
CA ARG A 77 1.24 -19.97 -11.89
C ARG A 77 0.24 -18.91 -12.34
N GLN A 78 0.09 -17.89 -11.50
CA GLN A 78 -0.68 -16.69 -11.79
C GLN A 78 0.23 -15.48 -11.70
N THR A 79 -0.04 -14.44 -12.47
CA THR A 79 0.72 -13.21 -12.48
C THR A 79 -0.20 -12.00 -12.29
N ALA A 80 0.31 -10.97 -11.66
CA ALA A 80 -0.38 -9.68 -11.53
C ALA A 80 0.64 -8.56 -11.47
N THR A 81 0.26 -7.39 -11.98
CA THR A 81 1.01 -6.15 -11.78
C THR A 81 0.18 -5.23 -10.88
N LEU A 82 0.74 -4.79 -9.77
CA LEU A 82 0.14 -3.83 -8.85
C LEU A 82 0.68 -2.44 -9.14
N HIS A 83 -0.23 -1.48 -9.32
CA HIS A 83 0.11 -0.08 -9.52
C HIS A 83 0.18 0.65 -8.17
N PHE A 84 1.13 1.58 -8.07
CA PHE A 84 1.29 2.45 -6.90
C PHE A 84 1.19 3.90 -7.33
N THR A 85 0.23 4.61 -6.73
CA THR A 85 -0.04 6.02 -7.04
C THR A 85 0.58 6.91 -5.97
N PRO A 86 1.58 7.73 -6.31
CA PRO A 86 2.10 8.73 -5.40
C PRO A 86 1.07 9.84 -5.19
N GLN A 87 1.10 10.51 -4.02
CA GLN A 87 0.16 11.56 -3.68
C GLN A 87 0.90 12.78 -3.12
N GLY A 88 0.51 13.97 -3.56
CA GLY A 88 1.06 15.22 -3.07
C GLY A 88 2.25 15.75 -3.90
N ILE A 89 2.98 16.67 -3.30
CA ILE A 89 4.08 17.41 -3.91
C ILE A 89 5.41 16.95 -3.31
N ALA A 90 6.46 16.91 -4.12
CA ALA A 90 7.80 16.59 -3.67
C ALA A 90 8.34 17.70 -2.75
N GLN A 91 8.86 17.30 -1.58
CA GLN A 91 9.49 18.24 -0.66
C GLN A 91 10.73 18.87 -1.28
N ASN A 92 10.99 20.12 -0.93
CA ASN A 92 12.17 20.89 -1.39
C ASN A 92 12.27 21.09 -2.91
N THR A 93 11.19 20.92 -3.64
CA THR A 93 11.17 21.09 -5.10
C THR A 93 9.88 21.78 -5.50
N GLU A 94 9.95 23.04 -5.89
CA GLU A 94 8.76 23.81 -6.28
C GLU A 94 8.01 23.12 -7.43
N ASN A 95 6.73 22.86 -7.22
CA ASN A 95 5.77 22.37 -8.20
C ASN A 95 6.06 20.98 -8.81
N GLN A 96 6.96 20.20 -8.26
CA GLN A 96 7.15 18.81 -8.69
C GLN A 96 6.22 17.87 -7.91
N LYS A 97 5.58 16.97 -8.64
CA LYS A 97 4.81 15.90 -8.01
C LYS A 97 5.78 14.88 -7.37
N VAL A 98 5.39 14.39 -6.20
CA VAL A 98 6.07 13.25 -5.59
C VAL A 98 6.01 12.04 -6.51
N ALA A 99 7.03 11.20 -6.48
CA ALA A 99 7.09 9.95 -7.23
C ALA A 99 7.28 8.77 -6.28
N ILE A 100 7.02 7.56 -6.76
CA ILE A 100 7.42 6.35 -6.03
C ILE A 100 8.96 6.27 -6.04
N ASP A 101 9.55 6.02 -4.89
CA ASP A 101 11.01 5.84 -4.74
C ASP A 101 11.42 4.49 -5.30
N THR A 102 11.91 4.50 -6.53
CA THR A 102 12.37 3.28 -7.22
C THR A 102 13.73 2.77 -6.74
N THR A 103 14.43 3.52 -5.90
CA THR A 103 15.70 3.08 -5.28
C THR A 103 15.47 2.14 -4.10
N LYS A 104 14.28 2.17 -3.51
CA LYS A 104 13.88 1.29 -2.41
C LYS A 104 13.15 0.05 -2.94
N ALA A 105 13.61 -1.12 -2.55
CA ALA A 105 12.92 -2.37 -2.84
C ALA A 105 11.52 -2.43 -2.19
N PRO A 106 10.54 -3.10 -2.82
CA PRO A 106 9.28 -3.40 -2.17
C PRO A 106 9.49 -4.24 -0.92
N ILE A 107 8.74 -3.96 0.14
CA ILE A 107 8.66 -4.83 1.32
C ILE A 107 7.43 -5.71 1.16
N VAL A 108 7.61 -7.01 1.32
CA VAL A 108 6.53 -8.00 1.20
C VAL A 108 6.07 -8.43 2.59
N LEU A 109 4.77 -8.38 2.82
CA LEU A 109 4.17 -8.73 4.10
C LEU A 109 3.09 -9.81 3.89
N ASP A 110 2.87 -10.62 4.92
CA ASP A 110 1.72 -11.53 4.95
C ASP A 110 0.38 -10.75 5.05
N ALA A 111 -0.73 -11.46 5.03
CA ALA A 111 -2.07 -10.87 5.14
C ALA A 111 -2.30 -10.14 6.48
N ARG A 112 -1.49 -10.43 7.50
CA ARG A 112 -1.56 -9.83 8.85
C ARG A 112 -0.61 -8.64 9.01
N GLY A 113 0.24 -8.37 8.01
CA GLY A 113 1.20 -7.28 8.02
C GLY A 113 2.56 -7.62 8.62
N ASN A 114 2.86 -8.90 8.84
CA ASN A 114 4.20 -9.33 9.22
C ASN A 114 5.09 -9.40 7.98
N GLU A 115 6.31 -8.87 8.09
CA GLU A 115 7.27 -8.89 6.99
C GLU A 115 7.70 -10.32 6.68
N LEU A 116 7.65 -10.67 5.39
CA LEU A 116 8.12 -11.94 4.87
C LEU A 116 9.57 -11.83 4.40
N THR A 117 10.36 -12.84 4.65
CA THR A 117 11.73 -12.95 4.14
C THR A 117 11.75 -13.88 2.92
N ALA A 118 12.39 -13.41 1.86
CA ALA A 118 12.57 -14.25 0.66
C ALA A 118 13.59 -15.36 0.93
N ASP A 119 13.37 -16.52 0.33
CA ASP A 119 14.37 -17.60 0.29
C ASP A 119 15.54 -17.26 -0.67
N ALA A 120 16.53 -18.14 -0.75
CA ALA A 120 17.70 -17.95 -1.59
C ALA A 120 17.38 -17.82 -3.10
N ALA A 121 16.21 -18.29 -3.55
CA ALA A 121 15.73 -18.17 -4.93
C ALA A 121 14.83 -16.94 -5.15
N GLY A 122 14.62 -16.12 -4.11
CA GLY A 122 13.82 -14.90 -4.14
C GLY A 122 12.31 -15.15 -4.02
N TRP A 123 11.87 -16.27 -3.44
CA TRP A 123 10.48 -16.56 -3.20
C TRP A 123 10.07 -16.30 -1.75
N TYR A 124 8.91 -15.69 -1.57
CA TYR A 124 8.24 -15.48 -0.29
C TYR A 124 7.24 -16.61 -0.07
N ASN A 125 7.50 -17.46 0.93
CA ASN A 125 6.72 -18.68 1.17
C ASN A 125 5.56 -18.41 2.13
N THR A 126 4.36 -18.94 1.81
CA THR A 126 3.16 -18.92 2.65
C THR A 126 2.57 -20.32 2.79
N ALA A 127 1.49 -20.46 3.54
CA ALA A 127 0.83 -21.76 3.74
C ALA A 127 0.20 -22.31 2.42
N GLU A 128 -0.30 -21.39 1.58
CA GLU A 128 -1.07 -21.72 0.37
C GLU A 128 -0.21 -21.78 -0.91
N GLY A 129 1.02 -21.26 -0.85
CA GLY A 129 1.90 -21.21 -2.02
C GLY A 129 3.08 -20.28 -1.79
N ARG A 130 3.69 -19.82 -2.87
CA ARG A 130 4.81 -18.89 -2.81
C ARG A 130 4.66 -17.75 -3.82
N TYR A 131 5.25 -16.62 -3.48
CA TYR A 131 5.19 -15.41 -4.29
C TYR A 131 6.59 -14.99 -4.70
N LYS A 132 6.75 -14.54 -5.94
CA LYS A 132 7.94 -13.81 -6.37
C LYS A 132 7.52 -12.38 -6.69
N VAL A 133 8.17 -11.43 -6.05
CA VAL A 133 7.84 -10.00 -6.13
C VAL A 133 9.02 -9.28 -6.75
N THR A 134 8.76 -8.54 -7.82
CA THR A 134 9.80 -7.82 -8.57
C THR A 134 9.38 -6.38 -8.78
N ALA A 135 10.23 -5.42 -8.42
CA ALA A 135 9.98 -4.02 -8.72
C ALA A 135 10.01 -3.78 -10.25
N ASN A 136 9.01 -3.07 -10.74
CA ASN A 136 8.89 -2.68 -12.14
C ASN A 136 8.65 -1.16 -12.21
N GLY A 137 9.72 -0.39 -12.02
CA GLY A 137 9.62 1.06 -11.85
C GLY A 137 8.79 1.43 -10.62
N ALA A 138 7.72 2.20 -10.81
CA ALA A 138 6.77 2.55 -9.77
C ALA A 138 5.89 1.36 -9.35
N ASP A 139 5.66 0.41 -10.26
CA ASP A 139 4.79 -0.74 -10.09
C ASP A 139 5.54 -1.94 -9.51
N VAL A 140 4.80 -3.00 -9.25
CA VAL A 140 5.34 -4.26 -8.75
C VAL A 140 4.69 -5.43 -9.48
N ASP A 141 5.52 -6.28 -10.08
CA ASP A 141 5.09 -7.53 -10.68
C ASP A 141 5.13 -8.65 -9.64
N VAL A 142 4.06 -9.43 -9.60
CA VAL A 142 3.91 -10.56 -8.69
C VAL A 142 3.65 -11.82 -9.49
N VAL A 143 4.40 -12.88 -9.20
CA VAL A 143 4.13 -14.23 -9.65
C VAL A 143 3.71 -15.05 -8.43
N TYR A 144 2.55 -15.67 -8.49
CA TYR A 144 2.08 -16.63 -7.50
C TYR A 144 2.21 -18.05 -8.04
N GLU A 145 2.81 -18.92 -7.25
CA GLU A 145 2.86 -20.35 -7.52
C GLU A 145 2.12 -21.07 -6.39
N PRO A 146 0.95 -21.67 -6.67
CA PRO A 146 0.19 -22.36 -5.65
C PRO A 146 0.97 -23.58 -5.13
N LYS A 147 0.80 -23.88 -3.85
CA LYS A 147 1.26 -25.14 -3.28
C LYS A 147 0.57 -26.30 -3.99
N ALA A 148 1.30 -27.38 -4.24
CA ALA A 148 0.74 -28.56 -4.89
C ALA A 148 -0.57 -29.00 -4.22
N GLY A 149 -1.63 -29.10 -5.02
CA GLY A 149 -2.97 -29.50 -4.58
C GLY A 149 -3.78 -28.41 -3.85
N PHE A 150 -3.26 -27.20 -3.67
CA PHE A 150 -4.02 -26.10 -3.07
C PHE A 150 -5.19 -25.69 -3.97
N ILE A 151 -6.36 -25.50 -3.36
CA ILE A 151 -7.62 -25.07 -3.98
C ILE A 151 -8.26 -24.07 -3.04
N GLY A 152 -8.83 -23.00 -3.58
CA GLY A 152 -9.49 -21.94 -2.83
C GLY A 152 -8.79 -20.59 -2.95
N THR A 153 -9.24 -19.61 -2.19
CA THR A 153 -8.65 -18.28 -2.17
C THR A 153 -7.54 -18.24 -1.12
N ALA A 154 -6.33 -17.90 -1.55
CA ALA A 154 -5.19 -17.70 -0.64
C ALA A 154 -5.40 -16.44 0.20
N GLN A 155 -4.77 -16.38 1.38
CA GLN A 155 -4.79 -15.15 2.20
C GLN A 155 -4.13 -13.97 1.48
N GLY A 156 -3.25 -14.26 0.54
CA GLY A 156 -2.55 -13.24 -0.25
C GLY A 156 -1.41 -12.57 0.50
N ILE A 157 -0.84 -11.55 -0.14
CA ILE A 157 0.26 -10.74 0.40
C ILE A 157 -0.07 -9.26 0.31
N ASN A 158 0.56 -8.48 1.19
CA ASN A 158 0.58 -7.02 1.08
C ASN A 158 1.97 -6.58 0.61
N ILE A 159 2.02 -5.47 -0.11
CA ILE A 159 3.27 -4.92 -0.66
C ILE A 159 3.37 -3.46 -0.29
N ARG A 160 4.45 -3.11 0.40
CA ARG A 160 4.75 -1.75 0.84
C ARG A 160 5.72 -1.08 -0.10
N ARG A 161 5.41 0.15 -0.49
CA ARG A 161 6.28 1.03 -1.27
C ARG A 161 6.47 2.35 -0.53
N PHE A 162 7.49 3.06 -0.94
CA PHE A 162 7.83 4.39 -0.43
C PHE A 162 7.77 5.40 -1.56
N ASP A 163 7.47 6.64 -1.23
CA ASP A 163 7.65 7.76 -2.15
C ASP A 163 8.97 8.49 -1.92
N THR A 164 9.27 9.43 -2.79
CA THR A 164 10.50 10.25 -2.73
C THR A 164 10.52 11.23 -1.55
N ASN A 165 9.41 11.45 -0.88
CA ASN A 165 9.35 12.19 0.39
C ASN A 165 9.63 11.28 1.60
N GLY A 166 9.79 9.98 1.39
CA GLY A 166 10.01 8.98 2.44
C GLY A 166 8.72 8.48 3.10
N ALA A 167 7.55 8.94 2.68
CA ALA A 167 6.28 8.38 3.16
C ALA A 167 6.06 6.97 2.61
N SER A 168 5.44 6.10 3.39
CA SER A 168 5.20 4.71 3.02
C SER A 168 3.70 4.36 2.96
N THR A 169 3.37 3.32 2.21
CA THR A 169 2.00 2.81 2.06
C THR A 169 1.47 2.12 3.32
N ASP A 170 2.27 1.96 4.38
CA ASP A 170 1.81 1.44 5.68
C ASP A 170 0.92 2.44 6.45
N TRP A 171 0.80 3.66 5.93
CA TRP A 171 -0.09 4.63 6.52
C TRP A 171 -1.52 4.08 6.60
N ILE A 172 -2.09 4.09 7.81
CA ILE A 172 -3.43 3.57 8.05
C ILE A 172 -4.46 4.56 7.50
N ALA A 173 -5.38 4.08 6.66
CA ALA A 173 -6.47 4.90 6.13
C ALA A 173 -7.33 5.47 7.27
N LYS A 174 -8.00 6.58 6.99
CA LYS A 174 -8.67 7.49 7.92
C LYS A 174 -9.51 6.86 9.03
N ASN A 175 -10.13 5.72 8.82
CA ASN A 175 -11.01 5.06 9.78
C ASN A 175 -10.24 4.03 10.60
N GLN A 176 -9.28 4.48 11.37
CA GLN A 176 -8.43 3.63 12.21
C GLN A 176 -9.19 2.78 13.24
N ALA A 177 -10.43 3.15 13.59
CA ALA A 177 -11.28 2.35 14.49
C ALA A 177 -11.64 0.98 13.90
N GLU A 178 -11.53 0.81 12.59
CA GLU A 178 -11.77 -0.43 11.86
C GLU A 178 -10.46 -1.10 11.41
N ALA A 179 -9.38 -0.89 12.14
CA ALA A 179 -8.01 -1.22 11.71
C ALA A 179 -7.81 -2.71 11.37
N VAL A 180 -8.64 -3.60 11.87
CA VAL A 180 -8.55 -5.03 11.58
C VAL A 180 -9.94 -5.59 11.35
N ILE A 181 -10.39 -5.63 10.11
CA ILE A 181 -11.53 -6.44 9.72
C ILE A 181 -10.97 -7.72 9.09
N ASN A 182 -11.30 -8.87 9.66
CA ASN A 182 -10.94 -10.20 9.15
C ASN A 182 -9.43 -10.42 8.96
N ASP A 183 -8.61 -10.07 9.95
CA ASP A 183 -7.14 -10.19 9.90
C ASP A 183 -6.46 -9.38 8.78
N GLN A 184 -7.15 -8.41 8.17
CA GLN A 184 -6.62 -7.56 7.13
C GLN A 184 -6.33 -6.16 7.67
N LEU A 185 -5.13 -5.67 7.40
CA LEU A 185 -4.75 -4.32 7.77
C LEU A 185 -5.44 -3.29 6.86
N ASN A 186 -6.00 -2.24 7.46
CA ASN A 186 -6.54 -1.10 6.70
C ASN A 186 -5.41 -0.12 6.37
N THR A 187 -4.48 -0.54 5.52
CA THR A 187 -3.34 0.26 5.04
C THR A 187 -3.55 0.71 3.60
N MET A 188 -2.64 1.56 3.11
CA MET A 188 -2.51 1.92 1.70
C MET A 188 -1.57 0.96 0.95
N ASP A 189 -1.09 -0.11 1.60
CA ASP A 189 -0.26 -1.13 0.95
C ASP A 189 -0.99 -1.74 -0.25
N GLY A 190 -0.24 -2.07 -1.29
CA GLY A 190 -0.75 -2.87 -2.40
C GLY A 190 -1.12 -4.26 -1.88
N ARG A 191 -2.20 -4.86 -2.40
CA ARG A 191 -2.65 -6.17 -1.97
C ARG A 191 -2.89 -7.08 -3.17
N TYR A 192 -2.37 -8.28 -3.11
CA TYR A 192 -2.63 -9.31 -4.11
C TYR A 192 -3.21 -10.57 -3.48
N VAL A 193 -4.35 -11.04 -4.01
CA VAL A 193 -5.09 -12.21 -3.52
C VAL A 193 -5.41 -13.14 -4.68
N PRO A 194 -4.69 -14.26 -4.83
CA PRO A 194 -4.97 -15.26 -5.85
C PRO A 194 -6.04 -16.26 -5.39
N THR A 195 -6.90 -16.67 -6.33
CA THR A 195 -7.84 -17.78 -6.18
C THR A 195 -7.45 -18.93 -7.11
N VAL A 196 -7.50 -20.14 -6.59
CA VAL A 196 -7.16 -21.37 -7.32
C VAL A 196 -8.39 -22.26 -7.44
N LEU A 197 -8.82 -22.50 -8.67
CA LEU A 197 -9.97 -23.34 -8.97
C LEU A 197 -9.56 -24.80 -9.14
N ASN A 198 -10.42 -25.70 -8.67
CA ASN A 198 -10.30 -27.11 -8.98
C ASN A 198 -11.01 -27.40 -10.32
N VAL A 199 -10.28 -27.24 -11.41
CA VAL A 199 -10.81 -27.65 -12.71
C VAL A 199 -10.30 -29.04 -13.01
N PRO A 200 -11.18 -30.02 -13.15
CA PRO A 200 -10.77 -31.39 -13.48
C PRO A 200 -10.11 -31.42 -14.86
N LYS A 201 -9.08 -32.20 -14.98
CA LYS A 201 -8.52 -32.53 -16.28
C LYS A 201 -9.57 -33.25 -17.11
N TYR A 202 -9.59 -33.01 -18.38
CA TYR A 202 -10.46 -33.72 -19.31
C TYR A 202 -9.64 -34.57 -20.27
N GLU A 203 -10.19 -35.69 -20.68
CA GLU A 203 -9.58 -36.59 -21.66
C GLU A 203 -10.02 -36.19 -23.06
N THR A 204 -9.09 -36.09 -23.97
CA THR A 204 -9.37 -36.00 -25.41
C THR A 204 -8.76 -37.19 -26.12
N THR A 205 -9.57 -37.81 -26.96
CA THR A 205 -9.10 -38.92 -27.83
C THR A 205 -8.87 -38.35 -29.22
N ASP A 206 -7.66 -38.55 -29.76
CA ASP A 206 -7.33 -38.12 -31.12
C ASP A 206 -7.94 -39.05 -32.19
N ALA A 207 -7.79 -38.67 -33.45
CA ALA A 207 -8.30 -39.47 -34.57
C ALA A 207 -7.66 -40.89 -34.68
N GLN A 208 -6.56 -41.12 -33.97
CA GLN A 208 -5.86 -42.40 -33.90
C GLN A 208 -6.31 -43.24 -32.69
N GLY A 209 -7.27 -42.73 -31.90
CA GLY A 209 -7.78 -43.42 -30.72
C GLY A 209 -6.89 -43.30 -29.48
N LEU A 210 -5.88 -42.42 -29.50
CA LEU A 210 -5.01 -42.19 -28.35
C LEU A 210 -5.64 -41.20 -27.41
N THR A 211 -5.91 -41.60 -26.17
CA THR A 211 -6.47 -40.73 -25.13
C THR A 211 -5.36 -39.94 -24.45
N GLN A 212 -5.51 -38.62 -24.40
CA GLN A 212 -4.61 -37.70 -23.70
C GLN A 212 -5.37 -36.90 -22.65
N GLU A 213 -4.82 -36.85 -21.44
CA GLU A 213 -5.32 -36.00 -20.38
C GLU A 213 -4.89 -34.56 -20.65
N LYS A 214 -5.85 -33.64 -20.78
CA LYS A 214 -5.61 -32.19 -20.97
C LYS A 214 -6.08 -31.41 -19.79
N THR A 215 -5.29 -30.40 -19.44
CA THR A 215 -5.67 -29.37 -18.45
C THR A 215 -6.34 -28.22 -19.19
N PRO A 216 -7.56 -27.80 -18.81
CA PRO A 216 -8.16 -26.61 -19.38
C PRO A 216 -7.25 -25.38 -19.20
N VAL A 217 -7.13 -24.58 -20.25
CA VAL A 217 -6.43 -23.30 -20.23
C VAL A 217 -7.48 -22.21 -20.33
N PHE A 218 -7.54 -21.35 -19.31
CA PHE A 218 -8.40 -20.17 -19.32
C PHE A 218 -7.56 -18.96 -19.69
N ASN A 219 -8.02 -18.23 -20.69
CA ASN A 219 -7.49 -16.90 -21.00
C ASN A 219 -8.30 -15.84 -20.23
N ASP A 220 -7.73 -14.67 -19.99
CA ASP A 220 -8.39 -13.57 -19.23
C ASP A 220 -9.79 -13.17 -19.77
N GLY A 221 -10.11 -13.50 -21.02
CA GLY A 221 -11.44 -13.28 -21.62
C GLY A 221 -12.49 -14.36 -21.29
N ASP A 222 -12.09 -15.46 -20.66
CA ASP A 222 -12.96 -16.63 -20.42
C ASP A 222 -13.47 -16.72 -18.97
N ALA A 223 -13.21 -15.71 -18.16
CA ALA A 223 -13.71 -15.63 -16.78
C ALA A 223 -15.25 -15.75 -16.77
N GLY A 224 -15.76 -16.84 -16.23
CA GLY A 224 -17.19 -17.13 -16.14
C GLY A 224 -17.78 -17.96 -17.28
N LYS A 225 -16.99 -18.42 -18.26
CA LYS A 225 -17.45 -19.36 -19.28
C LYS A 225 -17.17 -20.81 -18.86
N THR A 226 -18.18 -21.64 -19.00
CA THR A 226 -18.02 -23.09 -18.85
C THR A 226 -17.25 -23.60 -20.08
N PRO A 227 -16.22 -24.46 -19.91
CA PRO A 227 -15.57 -25.12 -21.06
C PRO A 227 -16.61 -25.90 -21.87
N ALA A 228 -16.59 -25.74 -23.18
CA ALA A 228 -17.42 -26.50 -24.10
C ALA A 228 -16.96 -27.94 -24.16
#